data_0af2865f5bdb270a2fa3c0e24c53c548
#
_entry.id   0af2865f5bdb270a2fa3c0e24c53c548
#
_cell.length_a   1.000
_cell.length_b   1.000
_cell.length_c   1.000
_cell.angle_alpha   90.00
_cell.angle_beta   90.00
_cell.angle_gamma   90.00
#
_symmetry.space_group_name_H-M   'P 1'
#
loop_
_entity.id
_entity.type
_entity.pdbx_description
1 polymer ?
#
loop_
_entity_poly.entity_id
_entity_poly.type
_entity_poly.pdbx_seq_one_letter_code
_entity_poly.pdbx_strand_id
1 'polypeptide(L)'
;MLQTARELAKQDIDLFRSGIWKPRTRPGSFEGVGVEGLPWLKRVKAETGMKVTTEVAKREHVFEALKYGIDVLWLGARTTVNPFSVQEVADALKGTDIPVLIKNPINPDLKLWIGAIARIYKAGI
;
A
#
# COMPACT_ATOMS: atom_id res chain seq x y z
N MET A 1 6.30 -15.93 2.58
CA MET A 1 6.78 -14.51 2.64
C MET A 1 8.21 -14.39 3.17
N LEU A 2 8.50 -14.85 4.37
CA LEU A 2 9.83 -14.70 5.00
C LEU A 2 10.97 -15.34 4.21
N GLN A 3 10.77 -16.54 3.69
CA GLN A 3 11.78 -17.20 2.88
C GLN A 3 12.13 -16.39 1.63
N THR A 4 11.11 -15.90 0.93
CA THR A 4 11.30 -15.02 -0.24
C THR A 4 12.04 -13.74 0.15
N ALA A 5 11.67 -13.13 1.27
CA ALA A 5 12.31 -11.92 1.76
C ALA A 5 13.79 -12.15 2.08
N ARG A 6 14.13 -13.27 2.72
CA ARG A 6 15.53 -13.63 3.02
C ARG A 6 16.37 -13.79 1.76
N GLU A 7 15.80 -14.41 0.73
CA GLU A 7 16.49 -14.55 -0.56
C GLU A 7 16.68 -13.22 -1.27
N LEU A 8 15.64 -12.38 -1.26
CA LEU A 8 15.71 -11.05 -1.86
C LEU A 8 16.67 -10.11 -1.10
N ALA A 9 16.81 -10.28 0.20
CA ALA A 9 17.75 -9.48 1.01
C ALA A 9 19.22 -9.67 0.60
N LYS A 10 19.54 -10.75 -0.10
CA LYS A 10 20.88 -10.99 -0.68
C LYS A 10 21.13 -10.16 -1.93
N GLN A 11 20.11 -9.53 -2.48
CA GLN A 11 20.16 -8.66 -3.63
C GLN A 11 20.10 -7.19 -3.20
N ASP A 12 20.46 -6.29 -4.11
CA ASP A 12 20.36 -4.85 -3.86
C ASP A 12 18.91 -4.39 -4.07
N ILE A 13 18.09 -4.56 -3.03
CA ILE A 13 16.65 -4.24 -3.04
C ILE A 13 16.34 -3.21 -1.96
N ASP A 14 15.75 -2.09 -2.37
CA ASP A 14 15.38 -1.00 -1.46
C ASP A 14 14.07 -1.25 -0.71
N LEU A 15 13.12 -1.95 -1.35
CA LEU A 15 11.76 -2.04 -0.85
C LEU A 15 11.16 -3.42 -1.12
N PHE A 16 10.78 -4.11 -0.04
CA PHE A 16 10.06 -5.38 -0.13
C PHE A 16 8.56 -5.14 -0.23
N ARG A 17 7.95 -5.62 -1.29
CA ARG A 17 6.52 -5.45 -1.56
C ARG A 17 5.77 -6.75 -1.38
N SER A 18 4.71 -6.72 -0.58
CA SER A 18 3.79 -7.84 -0.42
C SER A 18 2.35 -7.38 -0.45
N GLY A 19 1.54 -8.04 -1.27
CA GLY A 19 0.12 -7.72 -1.40
C GLY A 19 -0.72 -8.57 -0.46
N ILE A 20 -0.96 -8.08 0.76
CA ILE A 20 -1.81 -8.76 1.75
C ILE A 20 -3.29 -8.40 1.57
N TRP A 21 -3.59 -7.25 0.97
CA TRP A 21 -4.92 -6.85 0.53
C TRP A 21 -4.91 -6.70 -0.98
N LYS A 22 -5.81 -7.39 -1.65
CA LYS A 22 -5.87 -7.47 -3.11
C LYS A 22 -7.27 -7.12 -3.61
N PRO A 23 -7.56 -5.83 -3.90
CA PRO A 23 -8.82 -5.49 -4.54
C PRO A 23 -8.87 -6.14 -5.92
N ARG A 24 -9.79 -7.09 -6.08
CA ARG A 24 -9.94 -7.85 -7.31
C ARG A 24 -11.12 -7.33 -8.11
N THR A 25 -10.97 -7.32 -9.43
CA THR A 25 -12.05 -6.97 -10.34
C THR A 25 -13.14 -8.05 -10.34
N ARG A 26 -12.71 -9.31 -10.24
CA ARG A 26 -13.62 -10.47 -10.30
C ARG A 26 -13.95 -10.96 -8.88
N PRO A 27 -15.23 -11.06 -8.50
CA PRO A 27 -15.65 -11.65 -7.24
C PRO A 27 -15.16 -13.10 -7.09
N GLY A 28 -14.89 -13.52 -5.87
CA GLY A 28 -14.45 -14.89 -5.58
C GLY A 28 -12.98 -15.19 -5.84
N SER A 29 -12.23 -14.23 -6.40
CA SER A 29 -10.78 -14.34 -6.51
C SER A 29 -10.11 -14.11 -5.17
N PHE A 30 -8.89 -14.63 -5.00
CA PHE A 30 -8.12 -14.45 -3.76
C PHE A 30 -7.85 -12.96 -3.49
N GLU A 31 -8.35 -12.46 -2.37
CA GLU A 31 -8.25 -11.04 -2.00
C GLU A 31 -7.10 -10.73 -1.04
N GLY A 32 -6.23 -11.70 -0.81
CA GLY A 32 -5.11 -11.59 0.10
C GLY A 32 -5.41 -12.18 1.49
N VAL A 33 -4.37 -12.25 2.32
CA VAL A 33 -4.50 -12.79 3.69
C VAL A 33 -4.97 -11.73 4.69
N GLY A 34 -5.02 -10.48 4.28
CA GLY A 34 -5.48 -9.38 5.13
C GLY A 34 -4.51 -9.06 6.27
N VAL A 35 -5.08 -8.65 7.39
CA VAL A 35 -4.36 -8.18 8.58
C VAL A 35 -3.33 -9.20 9.08
N GLU A 36 -3.58 -10.49 8.89
CA GLU A 36 -2.66 -11.57 9.29
C GLU A 36 -1.27 -11.46 8.62
N GLY A 37 -1.19 -10.82 7.48
CA GLY A 37 0.07 -10.59 6.78
C GLY A 37 0.93 -9.48 7.36
N LEU A 38 0.36 -8.58 8.17
CA LEU A 38 1.10 -7.46 8.74
C LEU A 38 2.19 -7.89 9.74
N PRO A 39 1.94 -8.83 10.67
CA PRO A 39 3.00 -9.37 11.50
C PRO A 39 4.14 -9.99 10.68
N TRP A 40 3.83 -10.62 9.55
CA TRP A 40 4.85 -11.19 8.68
C TRP A 40 5.72 -10.12 8.02
N LEU A 41 5.10 -9.02 7.57
CA LEU A 41 5.84 -7.86 7.02
C LEU A 41 6.72 -7.21 8.09
N LYS A 42 6.21 -7.05 9.30
CA LYS A 42 6.98 -6.55 10.43
C LYS A 42 8.20 -7.43 10.71
N ARG A 43 8.02 -8.74 10.65
CA ARG A 43 9.11 -9.70 10.82
C ARG A 43 10.13 -9.64 9.68
N VAL A 44 9.68 -9.48 8.43
CA VAL A 44 10.58 -9.25 7.29
C VAL A 44 11.48 -8.05 7.56
N LYS A 45 10.90 -6.94 7.97
CA LYS A 45 11.63 -5.72 8.29
C LYS A 45 12.66 -5.94 9.40
N ALA A 46 12.25 -6.62 10.48
CA ALA A 46 13.13 -6.90 11.62
C ALA A 46 14.30 -7.83 11.26
N GLU A 47 14.05 -8.87 10.45
CA GLU A 47 15.08 -9.86 10.11
C GLU A 47 16.01 -9.42 8.98
N THR A 48 15.51 -8.65 8.02
CA THR A 48 16.28 -8.31 6.80
C THR A 48 16.78 -6.88 6.75
N GLY A 49 16.20 -5.98 7.53
CA GLY A 49 16.47 -4.54 7.45
C GLY A 49 15.85 -3.85 6.22
N MET A 50 15.21 -4.59 5.32
CA MET A 50 14.53 -3.99 4.17
C MET A 50 13.31 -3.19 4.62
N LYS A 51 13.05 -2.06 3.95
CA LYS A 51 11.79 -1.35 4.07
C LYS A 51 10.67 -2.18 3.46
N VAL A 52 9.46 -2.06 4.00
CA VAL A 52 8.32 -2.85 3.57
C VAL A 52 7.17 -1.97 3.08
N THR A 53 6.45 -2.46 2.09
CA THR A 53 5.28 -1.77 1.53
C THR A 53 4.14 -2.73 1.28
N THR A 54 2.93 -2.20 1.37
CA THR A 54 1.71 -2.93 1.00
C THR A 54 0.69 -2.00 0.37
N GLU A 55 -0.24 -2.60 -0.38
CA GLU A 55 -1.38 -1.89 -0.97
C GLU A 55 -2.40 -1.53 0.10
N VAL A 56 -2.97 -0.34 0.01
CA VAL A 56 -4.12 0.07 0.82
C VAL A 56 -5.24 0.54 -0.11
N ALA A 57 -6.49 0.29 0.29
CA ALA A 57 -7.66 0.64 -0.49
C ALA A 57 -8.74 1.37 0.33
N LYS A 58 -8.61 1.38 1.65
CA LYS A 58 -9.54 2.05 2.57
C LYS A 58 -8.84 2.43 3.87
N ARG A 59 -9.51 3.24 4.69
CA ARG A 59 -8.90 3.81 5.91
C ARG A 59 -8.45 2.74 6.92
N GLU A 60 -9.18 1.64 7.06
CA GLU A 60 -8.84 0.57 7.98
C GLU A 60 -7.48 -0.05 7.60
N HIS A 61 -7.22 -0.20 6.29
CA HIS A 61 -5.92 -0.67 5.81
C HIS A 61 -4.79 0.28 6.21
N VAL A 62 -5.04 1.60 6.11
CA VAL A 62 -4.05 2.61 6.50
C VAL A 62 -3.74 2.51 7.99
N PHE A 63 -4.76 2.47 8.84
CA PHE A 63 -4.57 2.42 10.28
C PHE A 63 -3.82 1.16 10.72
N GLU A 64 -4.19 0.02 10.18
CA GLU A 64 -3.52 -1.24 10.49
C GLU A 64 -2.06 -1.25 9.98
N ALA A 65 -1.82 -0.76 8.77
CA ALA A 65 -0.47 -0.67 8.21
C ALA A 65 0.44 0.23 9.06
N LEU A 66 -0.05 1.39 9.48
CA LEU A 66 0.69 2.31 10.36
C LEU A 66 1.01 1.68 11.71
N LYS A 67 0.05 0.96 12.29
CA LYS A 67 0.22 0.25 13.56
C LYS A 67 1.36 -0.76 13.53
N TYR A 68 1.56 -1.43 12.39
CA TYR A 68 2.63 -2.42 12.22
C TYR A 68 3.92 -1.85 11.64
N GLY A 69 4.01 -0.53 11.48
CA GLY A 69 5.25 0.13 11.05
C GLY A 69 5.61 -0.10 9.58
N ILE A 70 4.61 -0.20 8.71
CA ILE A 70 4.86 -0.25 7.26
C ILE A 70 5.50 1.05 6.81
N ASP A 71 6.55 0.98 6.00
CA ASP A 71 7.38 2.12 5.64
C ASP A 71 6.81 2.95 4.49
N VAL A 72 6.15 2.30 3.55
CA VAL A 72 5.56 2.92 2.35
C VAL A 72 4.20 2.30 2.09
N LEU A 73 3.22 3.09 1.74
CA LEU A 73 1.92 2.60 1.27
C LEU A 73 1.79 2.81 -0.23
N TRP A 74 0.96 2.02 -0.88
CA TRP A 74 0.66 2.27 -2.29
C TRP A 74 -0.81 2.05 -2.60
N LEU A 75 -1.30 2.90 -3.50
CA LEU A 75 -2.65 2.81 -4.05
C LEU A 75 -2.62 2.03 -5.36
N GLY A 76 -3.41 0.98 -5.43
CA GLY A 76 -3.54 0.17 -6.63
C GLY A 76 -4.37 0.86 -7.70
N ALA A 77 -4.25 0.38 -8.94
CA ALA A 77 -4.92 0.95 -10.10
C ALA A 77 -6.45 0.99 -9.95
N ARG A 78 -7.03 0.02 -9.25
CA ARG A 78 -8.48 -0.06 -9.01
C ARG A 78 -8.97 0.92 -7.94
N THR A 79 -8.11 1.30 -7.02
CA THR A 79 -8.41 2.32 -6.01
C THR A 79 -8.25 3.72 -6.58
N THR A 80 -7.21 3.93 -7.39
CA THR A 80 -6.88 5.22 -7.99
C THR A 80 -8.01 5.75 -8.89
N VAL A 81 -8.79 4.87 -9.53
CA VAL A 81 -9.94 5.26 -10.36
C VAL A 81 -11.13 5.81 -9.56
N ASN A 82 -11.12 5.63 -8.24
CA ASN A 82 -12.26 6.02 -7.39
C ASN A 82 -11.87 7.19 -6.48
N PRO A 83 -12.29 8.44 -6.80
CA PRO A 83 -11.94 9.61 -5.99
C PRO A 83 -12.41 9.52 -4.53
N PHE A 84 -13.54 8.86 -4.25
CA PHE A 84 -14.02 8.67 -2.87
C PHE A 84 -13.08 7.78 -2.07
N SER A 85 -12.62 6.67 -2.67
CA SER A 85 -11.67 5.77 -2.01
C SER A 85 -10.32 6.46 -1.77
N VAL A 86 -9.84 7.22 -2.75
CA VAL A 86 -8.60 8.00 -2.60
C VAL A 86 -8.74 9.04 -1.50
N GLN A 87 -9.88 9.75 -1.44
CA GLN A 87 -10.13 10.75 -0.40
C GLN A 87 -10.19 10.12 0.99
N GLU A 88 -10.82 8.96 1.12
CA GLU A 88 -10.86 8.20 2.37
C GLU A 88 -9.46 7.85 2.88
N VAL A 89 -8.60 7.37 1.98
CA VAL A 89 -7.19 7.07 2.30
C VAL A 89 -6.44 8.36 2.66
N ALA A 90 -6.62 9.43 1.88
CA ALA A 90 -5.99 10.72 2.16
C ALA A 90 -6.37 11.25 3.55
N ASP A 91 -7.64 11.16 3.93
CA ASP A 91 -8.10 11.59 5.24
C ASP A 91 -7.50 10.75 6.38
N ALA A 92 -7.34 9.46 6.17
CA ALA A 92 -6.68 8.56 7.13
C ALA A 92 -5.18 8.85 7.29
N LEU A 93 -4.54 9.41 6.26
CA LEU A 93 -3.11 9.73 6.27
C LEU A 93 -2.77 11.09 6.90
N LYS A 94 -3.75 11.93 7.16
CA LYS A 94 -3.52 13.25 7.77
C LYS A 94 -2.74 13.14 9.07
N GLY A 95 -1.70 13.96 9.21
CA GLY A 95 -0.84 13.96 10.38
C GLY A 95 0.28 12.93 10.33
N THR A 96 0.41 12.17 9.25
CA THR A 96 1.53 11.26 9.00
C THR A 96 2.46 11.86 7.95
N ASP A 97 3.66 11.31 7.84
CA ASP A 97 4.64 11.66 6.81
C ASP A 97 5.05 10.44 5.97
N ILE A 98 4.23 9.38 6.03
CA ILE A 98 4.54 8.14 5.32
C ILE A 98 4.47 8.34 3.80
N PRO A 99 5.51 7.94 3.04
CA PRO A 99 5.46 8.02 1.58
C PRO A 99 4.36 7.14 0.98
N VAL A 100 3.72 7.66 -0.07
CA VAL A 100 2.66 6.95 -0.78
C VAL A 100 2.97 6.87 -2.26
N LEU A 101 2.99 5.66 -2.79
CA LEU A 101 3.09 5.38 -4.21
C LEU A 101 1.67 5.33 -4.80
N ILE A 102 1.44 6.02 -5.90
CA ILE A 102 0.12 6.07 -6.53
C ILE A 102 0.23 5.50 -7.93
N LYS A 103 -0.31 4.30 -8.11
CA LYS A 103 -0.32 3.65 -9.41
C LYS A 103 -1.30 4.36 -10.34
N ASN A 104 -0.96 4.42 -11.64
CA ASN A 104 -1.89 4.91 -12.65
C ASN A 104 -3.21 4.12 -12.62
N PRO A 105 -4.37 4.77 -12.87
CA PRO A 105 -5.65 4.09 -12.79
C PRO A 105 -5.78 2.98 -13.83
N ILE A 106 -6.61 1.96 -13.51
CA ILE A 106 -6.88 0.85 -14.43
C ILE A 106 -7.54 1.34 -15.73
N ASN A 107 -8.40 2.34 -15.64
CA ASN A 107 -8.85 3.12 -16.78
C ASN A 107 -7.82 4.24 -17.02
N PRO A 108 -7.13 4.30 -18.16
CA PRO A 108 -6.00 5.22 -18.37
C PRO A 108 -6.48 6.66 -18.55
N ASP A 109 -6.88 7.29 -17.48
CA ASP A 109 -7.33 8.68 -17.41
C ASP A 109 -6.32 9.49 -16.59
N LEU A 110 -5.61 10.37 -17.28
CA LEU A 110 -4.58 11.21 -16.66
C LEU A 110 -5.16 12.14 -15.58
N LYS A 111 -6.36 12.67 -15.79
CA LYS A 111 -7.03 13.55 -14.82
C LYS A 111 -7.35 12.82 -13.52
N LEU A 112 -7.79 11.56 -13.60
CA LEU A 112 -8.01 10.72 -12.41
C LEU A 112 -6.71 10.50 -11.65
N TRP A 113 -5.63 10.25 -12.35
CA TRP A 113 -4.33 10.02 -11.71
C TRP A 113 -3.80 11.29 -11.03
N ILE A 114 -3.81 12.41 -11.74
CA ILE A 114 -3.40 13.71 -11.20
C ILE A 114 -4.28 14.08 -10.01
N GLY A 115 -5.59 13.85 -10.10
CA GLY A 115 -6.53 14.09 -9.01
C GLY A 115 -6.22 13.26 -7.77
N ALA A 116 -5.89 11.98 -7.94
CA ALA A 116 -5.48 11.11 -6.84
C ALA A 116 -4.20 11.63 -6.16
N ILE A 117 -3.19 11.99 -6.94
CA ILE A 117 -1.94 12.58 -6.43
C ILE A 117 -2.24 13.87 -5.66
N ALA A 118 -3.08 14.75 -6.20
CA ALA A 118 -3.42 16.02 -5.56
C ALA A 118 -4.14 15.80 -4.21
N ARG A 119 -5.03 14.81 -4.11
CA ARG A 119 -5.72 14.50 -2.85
C ARG A 119 -4.76 14.05 -1.77
N ILE A 120 -3.83 13.16 -2.10
CA ILE A 120 -2.80 12.67 -1.18
C ILE A 120 -1.87 13.83 -0.79
N TYR A 121 -1.41 14.62 -1.75
CA TYR A 121 -0.54 15.78 -1.50
C TYR A 121 -1.21 16.80 -0.55
N LYS A 122 -2.49 17.11 -0.76
CA LYS A 122 -3.23 18.05 0.10
C LYS A 122 -3.44 17.51 1.52
N ALA A 123 -3.32 16.22 1.74
CA ALA A 123 -3.38 15.63 3.08
C ALA A 123 -2.06 15.85 3.86
N GLY A 124 -1.03 16.39 3.21
CA GLY A 124 0.26 16.68 3.83
C GLY A 124 1.33 15.61 3.58
N ILE A 125 1.10 14.77 2.58
CA ILE A 125 2.01 13.65 2.24
C ILE A 125 2.94 14.05 1.10
#